data_f4f8bdf4dc08fe0bef9af3d591661e4d
#
_entry.id   f4f8bdf4dc08fe0bef9af3d591661e4d
#
_cell.length_a   1.000
_cell.length_b   1.000
_cell.length_c   1.000
_cell.angle_alpha   90.00
_cell.angle_beta   90.00
_cell.angle_gamma   90.00
#
_symmetry.space_group_name_H-M   'P 1'
#
loop_
_entity.id
_entity.type
_entity.pdbx_description
1 polymer ?
#
loop_
_entity_poly.entity_id
_entity_poly.type
_entity_poly.pdbx_seq_one_letter_code
_entity_poly.pdbx_strand_id
1 'polypeptide(L)'
;SEMCIRDSLRIAWELADIADSITMDRFEAENLRVDAKPDLTPVSDADLAVERAIRTHLQEHRPDDDIVGEEFGGTAEYVGRQWVIDPIDGTKNFVRNVPTWATLIALMVDGVPRMSVVSAPALHRRWWAAEGAGAYRCCASSPAKRIHVSEVSNLCHASISFSSLVGWKRKNLMENFINMMNYSWRMRGYG
;
A
#
# COMPACT_ATOMS: atom_id res chain seq x y z
N SER A 1 8.61 17.82 14.57
CA SER A 1 8.95 19.01 13.80
C SER A 1 8.92 18.68 12.30
N GLU A 2 8.72 19.67 11.41
CA GLU A 2 8.73 19.50 9.93
C GLU A 2 10.01 18.84 9.42
N MET A 3 11.14 19.10 10.04
CA MET A 3 12.43 18.52 9.68
C MET A 3 12.42 16.99 9.89
N CYS A 4 11.78 16.51 10.96
CA CYS A 4 11.65 15.09 11.26
C CYS A 4 10.74 14.36 10.24
N ILE A 5 9.67 15.01 9.76
CA ILE A 5 8.76 14.44 8.75
C ILE A 5 9.44 14.34 7.39
N ARG A 6 10.21 15.37 6.99
CA ARG A 6 10.96 15.36 5.72
C ARG A 6 12.02 14.26 5.69
N ASP A 7 12.73 14.07 6.79
CA ASP A 7 13.74 13.03 6.91
C ASP A 7 13.09 11.62 6.90
N SER A 8 11.96 11.46 7.59
CA SER A 8 11.19 10.21 7.53
C SER A 8 10.65 9.92 6.12
N LEU A 9 10.22 10.96 5.38
CA LEU A 9 9.78 10.80 4.00
C LEU A 9 10.94 10.36 3.08
N ARG A 10 12.16 10.89 3.28
CA ARG A 10 13.35 10.43 2.55
C ARG A 10 13.61 8.94 2.79
N ILE A 11 13.56 8.50 4.05
CA ILE A 11 13.70 7.08 4.39
C ILE A 11 12.59 6.24 3.74
N ALA A 12 11.33 6.67 3.81
CA ALA A 12 10.24 5.94 3.16
C ALA A 12 10.43 5.79 1.64
N TRP A 13 11.07 6.75 0.97
CA TRP A 13 11.46 6.63 -0.43
C TRP A 13 12.55 5.57 -0.64
N GLU A 14 13.57 5.56 0.21
CA GLU A 14 14.63 4.54 0.18
C GLU A 14 14.04 3.13 0.39
N LEU A 15 13.12 2.98 1.35
CA LEU A 15 12.40 1.72 1.58
C LEU A 15 11.57 1.31 0.35
N ALA A 16 10.89 2.26 -0.29
CA ALA A 16 10.13 1.99 -1.50
C ALA A 16 11.03 1.58 -2.67
N ASP A 17 12.22 2.17 -2.82
CA ASP A 17 13.20 1.78 -3.84
C ASP A 17 13.74 0.35 -3.60
N ILE A 18 14.00 -0.01 -2.34
CA ILE A 18 14.38 -1.38 -1.94
C ILE A 18 13.26 -2.36 -2.30
N ALA A 19 12.02 -2.04 -1.93
CA ALA A 19 10.86 -2.87 -2.22
C ALA A 19 10.63 -3.04 -3.73
N ASP A 20 10.70 -1.94 -4.50
CA ASP A 20 10.53 -1.95 -5.95
C ASP A 20 11.56 -2.86 -6.63
N SER A 21 12.83 -2.81 -6.19
CA SER A 21 13.88 -3.66 -6.73
C SER A 21 13.59 -5.14 -6.51
N ILE A 22 13.19 -5.53 -5.29
CA ILE A 22 12.91 -6.92 -4.94
C ILE A 22 11.65 -7.41 -5.63
N THR A 23 10.57 -6.63 -5.58
CA THR A 23 9.29 -7.03 -6.14
C THR A 23 9.34 -7.15 -7.67
N MET A 24 10.02 -6.24 -8.36
CA MET A 24 10.14 -6.30 -9.83
C MET A 24 11.04 -7.45 -10.30
N ASP A 25 12.04 -7.86 -9.50
CA ASP A 25 12.84 -9.06 -9.80
C ASP A 25 12.01 -10.35 -9.67
N ARG A 26 10.98 -10.34 -8.82
CA ARG A 26 10.13 -11.50 -8.55
C ARG A 26 8.80 -11.50 -9.30
N PHE A 27 8.32 -10.32 -9.74
CA PHE A 27 7.11 -10.22 -10.53
C PHE A 27 7.26 -10.92 -11.88
N GLU A 28 6.34 -11.82 -12.21
CA GLU A 28 6.39 -12.69 -13.40
C GLU A 28 7.54 -13.72 -13.40
N ALA A 29 8.25 -13.90 -12.29
CA ALA A 29 9.33 -14.89 -12.20
C ALA A 29 8.77 -16.33 -12.26
N GLU A 30 9.30 -17.17 -13.14
CA GLU A 30 8.89 -18.56 -13.31
C GLU A 30 9.07 -19.42 -12.03
N ASN A 31 10.03 -19.03 -11.18
CA ASN A 31 10.36 -19.73 -9.94
C ASN A 31 9.82 -19.02 -8.68
N LEU A 32 8.81 -18.18 -8.82
CA LEU A 32 8.15 -17.55 -7.67
C LEU A 32 7.58 -18.62 -6.74
N ARG A 33 7.95 -18.55 -5.46
CA ARG A 33 7.40 -19.47 -4.45
C ARG A 33 6.21 -18.80 -3.78
N VAL A 34 5.11 -19.53 -3.70
CA VAL A 34 3.87 -19.06 -3.10
C VAL A 34 3.39 -20.07 -2.09
N ASP A 35 3.21 -19.62 -0.84
CA ASP A 35 2.64 -20.40 0.25
C ASP A 35 1.25 -19.86 0.61
N ALA A 36 0.49 -20.63 1.38
CA ALA A 36 -0.80 -20.20 1.92
C ALA A 36 -0.67 -19.86 3.41
N LYS A 37 -1.12 -18.68 3.79
CA LYS A 37 -1.29 -18.30 5.21
C LYS A 37 -2.40 -19.15 5.87
N PRO A 38 -2.52 -19.18 7.21
CA PRO A 38 -3.56 -19.96 7.91
C PRO A 38 -4.99 -19.57 7.49
N ASP A 39 -5.21 -18.34 7.03
CA ASP A 39 -6.49 -17.85 6.52
C ASP A 39 -6.70 -18.12 5.01
N LEU A 40 -5.82 -18.92 4.40
CA LEU A 40 -5.81 -19.29 2.98
C LEU A 40 -5.49 -18.13 2.02
N THR A 41 -5.01 -17.00 2.51
CA THR A 41 -4.48 -15.95 1.63
C THR A 41 -3.06 -16.33 1.18
N PRO A 42 -2.67 -15.98 -0.05
CA PRO A 42 -1.32 -16.27 -0.53
C PRO A 42 -0.28 -15.34 0.12
N VAL A 43 0.91 -15.85 0.31
CA VAL A 43 2.14 -15.11 0.59
C VAL A 43 3.22 -15.60 -0.35
N SER A 44 3.97 -14.70 -0.97
CA SER A 44 5.10 -15.07 -1.81
C SER A 44 6.44 -14.88 -1.11
N ASP A 45 7.49 -15.48 -1.66
CA ASP A 45 8.84 -15.24 -1.19
C ASP A 45 9.28 -13.78 -1.36
N ALA A 46 8.63 -13.04 -2.28
CA ALA A 46 8.84 -11.60 -2.46
C ALA A 46 8.30 -10.81 -1.26
N ASP A 47 7.09 -11.11 -0.76
CA ASP A 47 6.51 -10.45 0.43
C ASP A 47 7.48 -10.54 1.61
N LEU A 48 7.97 -11.76 1.88
CA LEU A 48 8.91 -12.01 2.97
C LEU A 48 10.26 -11.33 2.76
N ALA A 49 10.77 -11.30 1.54
CA ALA A 49 12.06 -10.68 1.22
C ALA A 49 12.00 -9.15 1.38
N VAL A 50 10.93 -8.52 0.90
CA VAL A 50 10.71 -7.08 1.02
C VAL A 50 10.63 -6.68 2.49
N GLU A 51 9.78 -7.35 3.30
CA GLU A 51 9.64 -6.96 4.70
C GLU A 51 10.94 -7.14 5.49
N ARG A 52 11.71 -8.22 5.23
CA ARG A 52 13.03 -8.40 5.86
C ARG A 52 14.00 -7.27 5.49
N ALA A 53 14.08 -6.90 4.21
CA ALA A 53 14.97 -5.85 3.74
C ALA A 53 14.61 -4.49 4.34
N ILE A 54 13.32 -4.16 4.39
CA ILE A 54 12.82 -2.93 5.02
C ILE A 54 13.14 -2.91 6.51
N ARG A 55 12.90 -4.01 7.24
CA ARG A 55 13.23 -4.11 8.67
C ARG A 55 14.72 -3.91 8.93
N THR A 56 15.58 -4.52 8.12
CA THR A 56 17.03 -4.34 8.23
C THR A 56 17.41 -2.88 8.05
N HIS A 57 16.93 -2.23 6.99
CA HIS A 57 17.21 -0.82 6.72
C HIS A 57 16.72 0.11 7.86
N LEU A 58 15.52 -0.15 8.38
CA LEU A 58 14.98 0.63 9.50
C LEU A 58 15.77 0.41 10.79
N GLN A 59 16.20 -0.80 11.11
CA GLN A 59 17.05 -1.08 12.26
C GLN A 59 18.38 -0.33 12.22
N GLU A 60 18.95 -0.13 11.04
CA GLU A 60 20.20 0.61 10.85
C GLU A 60 20.01 2.13 10.95
N HIS A 61 18.87 2.65 10.47
CA HIS A 61 18.66 4.10 10.32
C HIS A 61 17.67 4.69 11.34
N ARG A 62 16.83 3.86 11.93
CA ARG A 62 15.78 4.23 12.90
C ARG A 62 15.63 3.14 13.98
N PRO A 63 16.70 2.83 14.73
CA PRO A 63 16.68 1.73 15.70
C PRO A 63 15.67 1.92 16.85
N ASP A 64 15.25 3.16 17.11
CA ASP A 64 14.29 3.50 18.16
C ASP A 64 12.82 3.50 17.67
N ASP A 65 12.58 3.33 16.37
CA ASP A 65 11.23 3.29 15.83
C ASP A 65 10.72 1.82 15.80
N ASP A 66 9.48 1.59 16.21
CA ASP A 66 8.83 0.28 16.10
C ASP A 66 8.45 -0.05 14.65
N ILE A 67 8.31 -1.34 14.35
CA ILE A 67 7.92 -1.82 13.03
C ILE A 67 6.76 -2.79 13.15
N VAL A 68 5.68 -2.51 12.45
CA VAL A 68 4.52 -3.39 12.28
C VAL A 68 4.40 -3.76 10.82
N GLY A 69 4.63 -5.02 10.49
CA GLY A 69 4.55 -5.55 9.13
C GLY A 69 3.46 -6.59 9.00
N GLU A 70 2.97 -6.79 7.79
CA GLU A 70 1.95 -7.79 7.52
C GLU A 70 2.45 -9.21 7.72
N GLU A 71 3.72 -9.50 7.38
CA GLU A 71 4.26 -10.86 7.35
C GLU A 71 4.91 -11.27 8.67
N PHE A 72 5.66 -10.39 9.31
CA PHE A 72 6.36 -10.69 10.57
C PHE A 72 5.69 -10.04 11.79
N GLY A 73 4.57 -9.32 11.58
CA GLY A 73 3.84 -8.69 12.67
C GLY A 73 4.60 -7.55 13.33
N GLY A 74 4.32 -7.34 14.61
CA GLY A 74 4.89 -6.30 15.45
C GLY A 74 3.96 -5.97 16.60
N THR A 75 4.38 -5.06 17.49
CA THR A 75 3.56 -4.60 18.61
C THR A 75 2.50 -3.61 18.09
N ALA A 76 1.23 -3.99 18.21
CA ALA A 76 0.10 -3.15 17.79
C ALA A 76 -0.30 -2.08 18.84
N GLU A 77 0.58 -1.77 19.79
CA GLU A 77 0.39 -0.66 20.71
C GLU A 77 0.77 0.63 19.97
N TYR A 78 -0.22 1.42 19.58
CA TYR A 78 -0.02 2.65 18.82
C TYR A 78 0.56 3.78 19.68
N VAL A 79 1.73 3.53 20.29
CA VAL A 79 2.47 4.47 21.12
C VAL A 79 3.83 4.75 20.47
N GLY A 80 4.24 6.00 20.48
CA GLY A 80 5.51 6.39 19.89
C GLY A 80 5.50 6.37 18.35
N ARG A 81 6.66 6.12 17.78
CA ARG A 81 6.88 6.11 16.32
C ARG A 81 6.86 4.67 15.81
N GLN A 82 6.00 4.40 14.83
CA GLN A 82 5.84 3.07 14.25
C GLN A 82 5.78 3.15 12.72
N TRP A 83 6.58 2.33 12.08
CA TRP A 83 6.49 2.07 10.65
C TRP A 83 5.51 0.93 10.41
N VAL A 84 4.48 1.20 9.62
CA VAL A 84 3.50 0.20 9.20
C VAL A 84 3.78 -0.16 7.74
N ILE A 85 3.96 -1.46 7.48
CA ILE A 85 4.46 -1.96 6.20
C ILE A 85 3.56 -3.08 5.71
N ASP A 86 3.09 -2.95 4.47
CA ASP A 86 2.55 -4.03 3.66
C ASP A 86 3.48 -4.20 2.45
N PRO A 87 4.24 -5.29 2.38
CA PRO A 87 5.19 -5.53 1.31
C PRO A 87 4.57 -5.56 -0.08
N ILE A 88 3.45 -6.25 -0.23
CA ILE A 88 2.73 -6.41 -1.49
C ILE A 88 1.22 -6.41 -1.24
N ASP A 89 0.62 -5.22 -1.07
CA ASP A 89 -0.84 -5.11 -1.12
C ASP A 89 -1.34 -5.57 -2.49
N GLY A 90 -2.21 -6.56 -2.49
CA GLY A 90 -2.64 -7.22 -3.71
C GLY A 90 -1.81 -8.45 -4.08
N THR A 91 -1.33 -9.24 -3.13
CA THR A 91 -0.57 -10.49 -3.35
C THR A 91 -1.27 -11.44 -4.33
N LYS A 92 -2.61 -11.50 -4.31
CA LYS A 92 -3.40 -12.30 -5.28
C LYS A 92 -3.19 -11.86 -6.72
N ASN A 93 -3.04 -10.56 -6.96
CA ASN A 93 -2.73 -10.00 -8.27
C ASN A 93 -1.28 -10.27 -8.64
N PHE A 94 -0.36 -10.04 -7.70
CA PHE A 94 1.06 -10.28 -7.88
C PHE A 94 1.34 -11.72 -8.38
N VAL A 95 0.84 -12.73 -7.66
CA VAL A 95 1.05 -14.14 -8.01
C VAL A 95 0.31 -14.59 -9.28
N ARG A 96 -0.53 -13.75 -9.85
CA ARG A 96 -1.26 -13.97 -11.11
C ARG A 96 -0.77 -13.09 -12.25
N ASN A 97 0.36 -12.39 -12.05
CA ASN A 97 0.96 -11.49 -13.04
C ASN A 97 0.02 -10.34 -13.45
N VAL A 98 -0.88 -9.94 -12.53
CA VAL A 98 -1.74 -8.76 -12.70
C VAL A 98 -1.03 -7.57 -12.07
N PRO A 99 -0.75 -6.48 -12.82
CA PRO A 99 0.14 -5.40 -12.35
C PRO A 99 -0.48 -4.47 -11.30
N THR A 100 -1.69 -4.77 -10.81
CA THR A 100 -2.40 -3.97 -9.81
C THR A 100 -2.06 -4.45 -8.40
N TRP A 101 -0.89 -4.08 -7.94
CA TRP A 101 -0.36 -4.31 -6.59
C TRP A 101 0.59 -3.18 -6.21
N ALA A 102 0.87 -3.01 -4.91
CA ALA A 102 1.75 -1.95 -4.43
C ALA A 102 2.42 -2.33 -3.10
N THR A 103 3.59 -1.74 -2.82
CA THR A 103 4.15 -1.70 -1.47
C THR A 103 3.60 -0.48 -0.74
N LEU A 104 3.08 -0.69 0.47
CA LEU A 104 2.55 0.36 1.33
C LEU A 104 3.48 0.60 2.52
N ILE A 105 3.89 1.84 2.72
CA ILE A 105 4.77 2.25 3.83
C ILE A 105 4.16 3.48 4.49
N ALA A 106 3.93 3.41 5.79
CA ALA A 106 3.43 4.55 6.56
C ALA A 106 4.22 4.73 7.85
N LEU A 107 4.36 5.97 8.31
CA LEU A 107 4.82 6.31 9.63
C LEU A 107 3.64 6.80 10.46
N MET A 108 3.40 6.12 11.57
CA MET A 108 2.47 6.51 12.62
C MET A 108 3.23 7.14 13.77
N VAL A 109 2.63 8.13 14.42
CA VAL A 109 3.13 8.68 15.70
C VAL A 109 1.94 8.76 16.66
N ASP A 110 2.02 8.03 17.75
CA ASP A 110 0.94 7.93 18.74
C ASP A 110 -0.41 7.60 18.12
N GLY A 111 -0.43 6.61 17.19
CA GLY A 111 -1.62 6.15 16.51
C GLY A 111 -2.11 7.07 15.38
N VAL A 112 -1.42 8.17 15.09
CA VAL A 112 -1.81 9.13 14.04
C VAL A 112 -0.89 8.99 12.82
N PRO A 113 -1.42 8.73 11.61
CA PRO A 113 -0.60 8.72 10.39
C PRO A 113 0.02 10.09 10.13
N ARG A 114 1.34 10.15 9.97
CA ARG A 114 2.09 11.39 9.72
C ARG A 114 2.59 11.49 8.29
N MET A 115 2.91 10.37 7.69
CA MET A 115 3.27 10.31 6.29
C MET A 115 3.07 8.90 5.72
N SER A 116 2.98 8.79 4.40
CA SER A 116 2.92 7.50 3.71
C SER A 116 3.54 7.58 2.32
N VAL A 117 4.01 6.42 1.84
CA VAL A 117 4.42 6.17 0.46
C VAL A 117 3.70 4.92 -0.03
N VAL A 118 3.16 4.98 -1.24
CA VAL A 118 2.59 3.84 -1.98
C VAL A 118 3.38 3.71 -3.27
N SER A 119 4.06 2.59 -3.47
CA SER A 119 4.82 2.33 -4.69
C SER A 119 4.21 1.17 -5.46
N ALA A 120 3.77 1.44 -6.70
CA ALA A 120 3.26 0.46 -7.65
C ALA A 120 4.19 0.40 -8.88
N PRO A 121 5.35 -0.29 -8.77
CA PRO A 121 6.40 -0.25 -9.78
C PRO A 121 5.96 -0.88 -11.11
N ALA A 122 5.14 -1.93 -11.10
CA ALA A 122 4.57 -2.52 -12.31
C ALA A 122 3.67 -1.55 -13.10
N LEU A 123 3.12 -0.52 -12.45
CA LEU A 123 2.39 0.58 -13.07
C LEU A 123 3.26 1.82 -13.31
N HIS A 124 4.54 1.77 -12.96
CA HIS A 124 5.46 2.91 -12.99
C HIS A 124 4.95 4.13 -12.24
N ARG A 125 4.32 3.93 -11.07
CA ARG A 125 3.68 4.98 -10.28
C ARG A 125 4.06 4.89 -8.82
N ARG A 126 4.21 6.08 -8.22
CA ARG A 126 4.37 6.25 -6.77
C ARG A 126 3.54 7.42 -6.29
N TRP A 127 2.91 7.26 -5.13
CA TRP A 127 2.17 8.29 -4.42
C TRP A 127 2.78 8.48 -3.05
N TRP A 128 2.71 9.67 -2.53
CA TRP A 128 3.11 9.96 -1.16
C TRP A 128 2.34 11.14 -0.61
N ALA A 129 2.23 11.18 0.72
CA ALA A 129 1.67 12.28 1.47
C ALA A 129 2.42 12.44 2.77
N ALA A 130 2.48 13.67 3.27
CA ALA A 130 2.97 13.95 4.59
C ALA A 130 2.16 15.10 5.21
N GLU A 131 1.99 15.04 6.54
CA GLU A 131 1.27 16.06 7.29
C GLU A 131 1.87 17.45 7.02
N GLY A 132 1.03 18.42 6.70
CA GLY A 132 1.43 19.79 6.34
C GLY A 132 2.05 19.96 4.96
N ALA A 133 2.47 18.87 4.27
CA ALA A 133 3.09 18.95 2.94
C ALA A 133 2.11 18.70 1.78
N GLY A 134 0.98 18.03 2.06
CA GLY A 134 0.01 17.62 1.05
C GLY A 134 0.32 16.27 0.42
N ALA A 135 -0.43 15.91 -0.63
CA ALA A 135 -0.31 14.64 -1.33
C ALA A 135 0.19 14.85 -2.77
N TYR A 136 0.99 13.89 -3.23
CA TYR A 136 1.64 13.95 -4.54
C TYR A 136 1.62 12.58 -5.22
N ARG A 137 1.79 12.59 -6.53
CA ARG A 137 2.08 11.41 -7.33
C ARG A 137 3.17 11.70 -8.35
N CYS A 138 3.93 10.67 -8.71
CA CYS A 138 4.78 10.69 -9.89
C CYS A 138 4.54 9.44 -10.76
N CYS A 139 4.97 9.55 -12.01
CA CYS A 139 5.17 8.43 -12.93
C CYS A 139 6.63 8.45 -13.35
N ALA A 140 7.20 7.31 -13.74
CA ALA A 140 8.64 7.16 -14.03
C ALA A 140 9.23 8.25 -14.96
N SER A 141 8.43 8.79 -15.88
CA SER A 141 8.87 9.78 -16.87
C SER A 141 8.29 11.18 -16.66
N SER A 142 7.65 11.45 -15.53
CA SER A 142 6.96 12.72 -15.29
C SER A 142 7.30 13.32 -13.93
N PRO A 143 7.42 14.64 -13.82
CA PRO A 143 7.68 15.28 -12.54
C PRO A 143 6.52 15.03 -11.55
N ALA A 144 6.83 15.17 -10.27
CA ALA A 144 5.85 15.06 -9.19
C ALA A 144 4.69 16.06 -9.40
N LYS A 145 3.47 15.55 -9.27
CA LYS A 145 2.25 16.37 -9.36
C LYS A 145 1.51 16.33 -8.02
N ARG A 146 1.18 17.48 -7.48
CA ARG A 146 0.29 17.58 -6.32
C ARG A 146 -1.09 17.06 -6.68
N ILE A 147 -1.68 16.29 -5.78
CA ILE A 147 -3.02 15.71 -5.94
C ILE A 147 -3.90 16.08 -4.75
N HIS A 148 -5.19 16.05 -4.97
CA HIS A 148 -6.24 16.24 -3.97
C HIS A 148 -7.46 15.41 -4.37
N VAL A 149 -8.40 15.26 -3.47
CA VAL A 149 -9.69 14.61 -3.75
C VAL A 149 -10.44 15.34 -4.86
N SER A 150 -11.31 14.61 -5.58
CA SER A 150 -12.17 15.21 -6.59
C SER A 150 -13.28 16.06 -5.95
N GLU A 151 -13.89 16.94 -6.74
CA GLU A 151 -15.05 17.74 -6.32
C GLU A 151 -16.39 16.99 -6.49
N VAL A 152 -16.32 15.69 -6.78
CA VAL A 152 -17.53 14.86 -6.95
C VAL A 152 -18.21 14.68 -5.60
N SER A 153 -19.39 15.30 -5.45
CA SER A 153 -20.19 15.30 -4.24
C SER A 153 -21.50 14.47 -4.35
N ASN A 154 -21.79 13.96 -5.55
CA ASN A 154 -23.00 13.20 -5.81
C ASN A 154 -22.66 11.82 -6.39
N LEU A 155 -23.33 10.78 -5.87
CA LEU A 155 -23.09 9.40 -6.27
C LEU A 155 -23.34 9.18 -7.78
N CYS A 156 -24.32 9.84 -8.36
CA CYS A 156 -24.63 9.71 -9.79
C CYS A 156 -23.51 10.24 -10.72
N HIS A 157 -22.54 10.95 -10.19
CA HIS A 157 -21.34 11.40 -10.91
C HIS A 157 -20.07 10.63 -10.50
N ALA A 158 -20.20 9.73 -9.52
CA ALA A 158 -19.05 9.02 -8.97
C ALA A 158 -18.65 7.81 -9.82
N SER A 159 -17.35 7.67 -10.04
CA SER A 159 -16.74 6.41 -10.51
C SER A 159 -16.24 5.64 -9.28
N ILE A 160 -16.79 4.44 -9.07
CA ILE A 160 -16.51 3.60 -7.91
C ILE A 160 -15.65 2.42 -8.34
N SER A 161 -14.55 2.19 -7.62
CA SER A 161 -13.74 0.99 -7.73
C SER A 161 -14.04 0.04 -6.58
N PHE A 162 -14.01 -1.26 -6.87
CA PHE A 162 -14.12 -2.32 -5.86
C PHE A 162 -13.17 -3.47 -6.20
N SER A 163 -12.74 -4.21 -5.20
CA SER A 163 -11.83 -5.35 -5.40
C SER A 163 -12.58 -6.68 -5.52
N SER A 164 -13.44 -7.00 -4.57
CA SER A 164 -14.11 -8.31 -4.49
C SER A 164 -15.53 -8.20 -3.96
N LEU A 165 -16.43 -9.00 -4.52
CA LEU A 165 -17.81 -9.13 -4.02
C LEU A 165 -17.93 -10.04 -2.78
N VAL A 166 -16.88 -10.83 -2.49
CA VAL A 166 -16.89 -11.78 -1.38
C VAL A 166 -17.14 -11.09 -0.03
N GLY A 167 -16.49 -9.93 0.20
CA GLY A 167 -16.69 -9.15 1.42
C GLY A 167 -18.13 -8.65 1.58
N TRP A 168 -18.71 -8.15 0.52
CA TRP A 168 -20.10 -7.70 0.50
C TRP A 168 -21.08 -8.85 0.80
N LYS A 169 -20.88 -10.01 0.15
CA LYS A 169 -21.68 -11.21 0.38
C LYS A 169 -21.54 -11.71 1.83
N ARG A 170 -20.31 -11.80 2.34
CA ARG A 170 -20.04 -12.29 3.71
C ARG A 170 -20.66 -11.40 4.80
N LYS A 171 -20.78 -10.10 4.53
CA LYS A 171 -21.42 -9.12 5.43
C LYS A 171 -22.93 -8.95 5.18
N ASN A 172 -23.53 -9.73 4.27
CA ASN A 172 -24.95 -9.59 3.85
C ASN A 172 -25.29 -8.18 3.30
N LEU A 173 -24.34 -7.53 2.61
CA LEU A 173 -24.49 -6.17 2.08
C LEU A 173 -24.60 -6.15 0.54
N MET A 174 -24.92 -7.27 -0.11
CA MET A 174 -25.04 -7.35 -1.57
C MET A 174 -26.13 -6.42 -2.13
N GLU A 175 -27.24 -6.28 -1.43
CA GLU A 175 -28.33 -5.39 -1.84
C GLU A 175 -27.88 -3.92 -1.81
N ASN A 176 -27.13 -3.52 -0.78
CA ASN A 176 -26.53 -2.19 -0.70
C ASN A 176 -25.52 -1.95 -1.85
N PHE A 177 -24.73 -2.97 -2.20
CA PHE A 177 -23.82 -2.90 -3.34
C PHE A 177 -24.56 -2.71 -4.66
N ILE A 178 -25.63 -3.46 -4.90
CA ILE A 178 -26.46 -3.34 -6.11
C ILE A 178 -27.11 -1.96 -6.16
N ASN A 179 -27.65 -1.47 -5.06
CA ASN A 179 -28.22 -0.13 -4.98
C ASN A 179 -27.17 0.95 -5.30
N MET A 180 -25.98 0.87 -4.72
CA MET A 180 -24.88 1.79 -5.01
C MET A 180 -24.49 1.73 -6.49
N MET A 181 -24.46 0.55 -7.10
CA MET A 181 -24.20 0.36 -8.53
C MET A 181 -25.26 1.05 -9.41
N ASN A 182 -26.53 0.93 -9.05
CA ASN A 182 -27.64 1.51 -9.82
C ASN A 182 -27.64 3.04 -9.83
N TYR A 183 -27.09 3.65 -8.78
CA TYR A 183 -27.06 5.11 -8.63
C TYR A 183 -25.73 5.75 -8.98
N SER A 184 -24.65 4.97 -9.17
CA SER A 184 -23.34 5.52 -9.54
C SER A 184 -23.20 5.68 -11.06
N TRP A 185 -22.43 6.69 -11.48
CA TRP A 185 -22.12 6.88 -12.89
C TRP A 185 -21.39 5.67 -13.48
N ARG A 186 -20.49 5.06 -12.71
CA ARG A 186 -19.68 3.94 -13.16
C ARG A 186 -19.17 3.11 -12.00
N MET A 187 -19.16 1.78 -12.15
CA MET A 187 -18.47 0.85 -11.27
C MET A 187 -17.56 -0.09 -12.04
N ARG A 188 -16.35 -0.35 -11.52
CA ARG A 188 -15.38 -1.30 -12.08
C ARG A 188 -14.59 -1.97 -10.97
N GLY A 189 -14.32 -3.27 -11.14
CA GLY A 189 -13.32 -4.00 -10.39
C GLY A 189 -11.97 -3.86 -11.07
N TYR A 190 -10.97 -3.42 -10.33
CA TYR A 190 -9.60 -3.27 -10.84
C TYR A 190 -8.60 -4.21 -10.14
N GLY A 191 -9.04 -5.01 -9.20
CA GLY A 191 -8.23 -5.95 -8.44
C GLY A 191 -8.44 -5.85 -6.96
#